data_10d8d8939baaa05b035002d3e283967d
#
_entry.id   10d8d8939baaa05b035002d3e283967d
#
_cell.length_a   1.000
_cell.length_b   1.000
_cell.length_c   1.000
_cell.angle_alpha   90.00
_cell.angle_beta   90.00
_cell.angle_gamma   90.00
#
_symmetry.space_group_name_H-M   'P 1'
#
loop_
_entity.id
_entity.type
_entity.pdbx_description
1 polymer ?
#
loop_
_entity_poly.entity_id
_entity_poly.type
_entity_poly.pdbx_seq_one_letter_code
_entity_poly.pdbx_strand_id
1 'polypeptide(L)'
;LNYCRAMTQEIAELTDSVPWKWWAKYQKFDQQNARVEVVDLFHFLMSAAMVLGMSAEDVYNAYMEKNKVNFQRQDSGYHVKDENDSRHI
;
A
#
# COMPACT_ATOMS: atom_id res chain seq x y z
N LEU A 1 8.90 -14.11 -6.37
CA LEU A 1 9.51 -13.58 -5.15
C LEU A 1 8.65 -13.83 -3.94
N ASN A 2 9.29 -14.31 -2.91
CA ASN A 2 8.59 -14.65 -1.66
C ASN A 2 7.99 -13.44 -0.95
N TYR A 3 8.52 -12.24 -1.19
CA TYR A 3 7.98 -11.01 -0.59
C TYR A 3 6.56 -10.70 -1.08
N CYS A 4 6.24 -11.02 -2.33
CA CYS A 4 4.87 -10.84 -2.84
C CYS A 4 3.89 -11.73 -2.10
N ARG A 5 4.28 -12.98 -1.84
CA ARG A 5 3.46 -13.92 -1.08
C ARG A 5 3.32 -13.50 0.37
N ALA A 6 4.42 -13.03 0.97
CA ALA A 6 4.41 -12.54 2.34
C ALA A 6 3.46 -11.34 2.48
N MET A 7 3.52 -10.39 1.54
CA MET A 7 2.63 -9.25 1.55
C MET A 7 1.17 -9.65 1.37
N THR A 8 0.88 -10.62 0.49
CA THR A 8 -0.47 -11.14 0.31
C THR A 8 -1.01 -11.73 1.61
N GLN A 9 -0.18 -12.48 2.33
CA GLN A 9 -0.56 -13.06 3.62
C GLN A 9 -0.82 -11.98 4.66
N GLU A 10 0.02 -10.94 4.73
CA GLU A 10 -0.17 -9.83 5.66
C GLU A 10 -1.45 -9.04 5.34
N ILE A 11 -1.77 -8.88 4.07
CA ILE A 11 -3.01 -8.21 3.66
C ILE A 11 -4.22 -9.05 4.13
N ALA A 12 -4.16 -10.36 4.00
CA ALA A 12 -5.22 -11.24 4.48
C ALA A 12 -5.40 -11.12 6.01
N GLU A 13 -4.30 -11.09 6.76
CA GLU A 13 -4.33 -10.93 8.21
C GLU A 13 -4.87 -9.55 8.62
N LEU A 14 -4.47 -8.51 7.90
CA LEU A 14 -5.00 -7.15 8.11
C LEU A 14 -6.51 -7.14 7.84
N THR A 15 -6.95 -7.76 6.76
CA THR A 15 -8.37 -7.85 6.41
C THR A 15 -9.15 -8.51 7.54
N ASP A 16 -8.62 -9.58 8.13
CA ASP A 16 -9.27 -10.27 9.24
C ASP A 16 -9.30 -9.44 10.53
N SER A 17 -8.43 -8.44 10.65
CA SER A 17 -8.36 -7.58 11.84
C SER A 17 -9.37 -6.44 11.83
N VAL A 18 -9.99 -6.16 10.68
CA VAL A 18 -10.91 -5.03 10.51
C VAL A 18 -12.32 -5.53 10.15
N PRO A 19 -13.39 -4.78 10.51
CA PRO A 19 -14.77 -5.19 10.22
C PRO A 19 -15.14 -4.85 8.77
N TRP A 20 -14.69 -5.67 7.83
CA TRP A 20 -14.93 -5.45 6.41
C TRP A 20 -16.18 -6.13 5.86
N LYS A 21 -16.71 -7.14 6.60
CA LYS A 21 -17.89 -7.91 6.16
C LYS A 21 -19.16 -7.15 6.51
N TRP A 22 -19.60 -6.28 5.62
CA TRP A 22 -20.78 -5.44 5.84
C TRP A 22 -22.05 -6.24 6.12
N TRP A 23 -22.10 -7.50 5.69
CA TRP A 23 -23.25 -8.39 5.91
C TRP A 23 -23.21 -9.13 7.24
N ALA A 24 -22.08 -9.11 7.93
CA ALA A 24 -21.92 -9.80 9.19
C ALA A 24 -22.47 -8.96 10.35
N LYS A 25 -23.25 -9.59 11.20
CA LYS A 25 -23.93 -8.91 12.30
C LYS A 25 -22.99 -8.53 13.44
N TYR A 26 -21.95 -9.33 13.66
CA TYR A 26 -20.95 -9.11 14.69
C TYR A 26 -19.56 -9.21 14.10
N GLN A 27 -18.80 -8.15 14.23
CA GLN A 27 -17.41 -8.11 13.81
C GLN A 27 -16.61 -7.43 14.89
N LYS A 28 -15.42 -7.99 15.17
CA LYS A 28 -14.46 -7.35 16.06
C LYS A 28 -13.48 -6.52 15.25
N PHE A 29 -13.24 -5.30 15.69
CA PHE A 29 -12.15 -4.50 15.19
C PHE A 29 -10.98 -4.61 16.16
N ASP A 30 -9.93 -5.31 15.75
CA ASP A 30 -8.70 -5.42 16.51
C ASP A 30 -7.70 -4.37 16.00
N GLN A 31 -7.83 -3.16 16.54
CA GLN A 31 -7.02 -2.04 16.10
C GLN A 31 -5.52 -2.27 16.33
N GLN A 32 -5.15 -2.85 17.45
CA GLN A 32 -3.75 -3.11 17.73
C GLN A 32 -3.15 -4.11 16.75
N ASN A 33 -3.87 -5.19 16.48
CA ASN A 33 -3.42 -6.18 15.51
C ASN A 33 -3.36 -5.58 14.09
N ALA A 34 -4.35 -4.77 13.72
CA ALA A 34 -4.35 -4.09 12.43
C ALA A 34 -3.11 -3.21 12.26
N ARG A 35 -2.71 -2.49 13.30
CA ARG A 35 -1.49 -1.67 13.28
C ARG A 35 -0.24 -2.51 13.07
N VAL A 36 -0.15 -3.64 13.75
CA VAL A 36 0.99 -4.56 13.61
C VAL A 36 1.07 -5.06 12.17
N GLU A 37 -0.07 -5.45 11.59
CA GLU A 37 -0.10 -5.97 10.22
C GLU A 37 0.29 -4.91 9.19
N VAL A 38 -0.09 -3.66 9.40
CA VAL A 38 0.33 -2.55 8.53
C VAL A 38 1.85 -2.39 8.56
N VAL A 39 2.46 -2.44 9.74
CA VAL A 39 3.91 -2.33 9.88
C VAL A 39 4.61 -3.50 9.21
N ASP A 40 4.10 -4.72 9.41
CA ASP A 40 4.65 -5.92 8.77
C ASP A 40 4.59 -5.82 7.24
N LEU A 41 3.46 -5.36 6.72
CA LEU A 41 3.30 -5.15 5.27
C LEU A 41 4.30 -4.13 4.76
N PHE A 42 4.48 -3.03 5.48
CA PHE A 42 5.45 -1.99 5.12
C PHE A 42 6.88 -2.54 5.11
N HIS A 43 7.22 -3.38 6.11
CA HIS A 43 8.52 -4.02 6.18
C HIS A 43 8.80 -4.87 4.93
N PHE A 44 7.85 -5.70 4.53
CA PHE A 44 8.00 -6.53 3.34
C PHE A 44 8.06 -5.70 2.07
N LEU A 45 7.30 -4.61 2.02
CA LEU A 45 7.32 -3.70 0.88
C LEU A 45 8.70 -3.04 0.72
N MET A 46 9.29 -2.59 1.81
CA MET A 46 10.63 -2.00 1.78
C MET A 46 11.69 -3.04 1.39
N SER A 47 11.55 -4.27 1.87
CA SER A 47 12.45 -5.36 1.48
C SER A 47 12.36 -5.62 -0.03
N ALA A 48 11.17 -5.63 -0.59
CA ALA A 48 10.97 -5.79 -2.03
C ALA A 48 11.60 -4.63 -2.82
N ALA A 49 11.45 -3.41 -2.33
CA ALA A 49 12.07 -2.24 -2.95
C ALA A 49 13.59 -2.36 -2.98
N MET A 50 14.21 -2.83 -1.90
CA MET A 50 15.65 -3.01 -1.81
C MET A 50 16.13 -4.08 -2.79
N VAL A 51 15.37 -5.17 -2.96
CA VAL A 51 15.68 -6.20 -3.96
C VAL A 51 15.67 -5.62 -5.36
N LEU A 52 14.80 -4.65 -5.63
CA LEU A 52 14.73 -3.96 -6.93
C LEU A 52 15.77 -2.84 -7.06
N GLY A 53 16.67 -2.71 -6.11
CA GLY A 53 17.76 -1.73 -6.16
C GLY A 53 17.36 -0.32 -5.73
N MET A 54 16.25 -0.17 -5.03
CA MET A 54 15.76 1.13 -4.56
C MET A 54 16.19 1.36 -3.11
N SER A 55 16.77 2.53 -2.85
CA SER A 55 17.01 2.99 -1.50
C SER A 55 15.73 3.59 -0.89
N ALA A 56 15.74 3.85 0.41
CA ALA A 56 14.64 4.55 1.06
C ALA A 56 14.42 5.94 0.45
N GLU A 57 15.49 6.63 0.09
CA GLU A 57 15.41 7.94 -0.57
C GLU A 57 14.77 7.82 -1.97
N ASP A 58 15.15 6.80 -2.74
CA ASP A 58 14.56 6.54 -4.05
C ASP A 58 13.04 6.34 -3.95
N VAL A 59 12.61 5.54 -2.97
CA VAL A 59 11.19 5.28 -2.73
C VAL A 59 10.47 6.57 -2.32
N TYR A 60 11.07 7.34 -1.42
CA TYR A 60 10.51 8.61 -0.97
C TYR A 60 10.31 9.59 -2.12
N ASN A 61 11.34 9.77 -2.94
CA ASN A 61 11.30 10.71 -4.07
C ASN A 61 10.24 10.29 -5.11
N ALA A 62 10.19 9.00 -5.43
CA ALA A 62 9.18 8.48 -6.35
C ALA A 62 7.77 8.64 -5.79
N TYR A 63 7.59 8.39 -4.51
CA TYR A 63 6.31 8.56 -3.83
C TYR A 63 5.85 10.02 -3.88
N MET A 64 6.75 10.96 -3.58
CA MET A 64 6.41 12.39 -3.59
C MET A 64 6.02 12.86 -4.99
N GLU A 65 6.70 12.37 -6.03
CA GLU A 65 6.38 12.70 -7.40
C GLU A 65 5.00 12.15 -7.79
N LYS A 66 4.70 10.91 -7.44
CA LYS A 66 3.38 10.33 -7.67
C LYS A 66 2.28 11.07 -6.94
N ASN A 67 2.54 11.46 -5.71
CA ASN A 67 1.58 12.21 -4.91
C ASN A 67 1.26 13.56 -5.55
N LYS A 68 2.26 14.24 -6.07
CA LYS A 68 2.10 15.50 -6.81
C LYS A 68 1.21 15.31 -8.05
N VAL A 69 1.46 14.27 -8.82
CA VAL A 69 0.65 13.95 -10.01
C VAL A 69 -0.79 13.67 -9.62
N ASN A 70 -1.02 12.91 -8.55
CA ASN A 70 -2.36 12.60 -8.07
C ASN A 70 -3.12 13.85 -7.64
N PHE A 71 -2.45 14.79 -6.97
CA PHE A 71 -3.06 16.06 -6.61
C PHE A 71 -3.44 16.88 -7.84
N GLN A 72 -2.58 16.96 -8.83
CA GLN A 72 -2.86 17.66 -10.08
C GLN A 72 -4.06 17.06 -10.80
N ARG A 73 -4.20 15.74 -10.77
CA ARG A 73 -5.34 15.05 -11.36
C ARG A 73 -6.64 15.36 -10.63
N GLN A 74 -6.62 15.37 -9.31
CA GLN A 74 -7.79 15.73 -8.52
C GLN A 74 -8.24 17.15 -8.82
N ASP A 75 -7.30 18.09 -8.91
CA ASP A 75 -7.60 19.49 -9.22
C ASP A 75 -8.17 19.66 -10.62
N SER A 76 -7.75 18.86 -11.57
CA SER A 76 -8.23 18.90 -12.97
C SER A 76 -9.42 17.99 -13.25
N GLY A 77 -9.91 17.26 -12.24
CA GLY A 77 -11.03 16.34 -12.40
C GLY A 77 -10.71 15.05 -13.11
N TYR A 78 -9.44 14.69 -13.21
CA TYR A 78 -9.02 13.43 -13.83
C TYR A 78 -9.32 12.25 -12.92
N HIS A 79 -10.06 11.28 -13.45
CA HIS A 79 -10.43 10.06 -12.72
C HIS A 79 -9.87 8.79 -13.36
N VAL A 80 -9.18 8.92 -14.50
CA VAL A 80 -8.66 7.78 -15.26
C VAL A 80 -7.15 7.73 -15.09
N LYS A 81 -6.63 6.51 -14.85
CA LYS A 81 -5.19 6.28 -14.76
C LYS A 81 -4.54 6.47 -16.13
N ASP A 82 -3.52 7.31 -16.17
CA ASP A 82 -2.76 7.66 -17.36
C ASP A 82 -1.59 6.69 -17.53
N GLU A 83 -1.10 6.52 -18.79
CA GLU A 83 0.12 5.75 -19.09
C GLU A 83 1.34 6.28 -18.35
N ASN A 84 1.37 7.57 -18.09
CA ASN A 84 2.49 8.21 -17.42
C ASN A 84 2.62 7.87 -15.94
N ASP A 85 1.61 7.27 -15.34
CA ASP A 85 1.63 6.95 -13.91
C ASP A 85 2.76 6.02 -13.53
N SER A 86 3.06 5.03 -14.35
CA SER A 86 4.13 4.09 -14.09
C SER A 86 5.52 4.66 -14.34
N ARG A 87 5.61 5.78 -15.02
CA ARG A 87 6.90 6.43 -15.36
C ARG A 87 7.49 7.23 -14.20
N HIS A 88 6.72 7.46 -13.15
CA HIS A 88 7.15 8.23 -11.99
C HIS A 88 7.84 7.38 -10.91
N ILE A 89 7.98 6.09 -11.18
CA ILE A 89 8.61 5.16 -10.24
C ILE A 89 9.98 4.70 -10.71
#